data_f306fa167a84e03931ba473f0d178045
#
_entry.id   f306fa167a84e03931ba473f0d178045
#
_cell.length_a   1.000
_cell.length_b   1.000
_cell.length_c   1.000
_cell.angle_alpha   90.00
_cell.angle_beta   90.00
_cell.angle_gamma   90.00
#
_symmetry.space_group_name_H-M   'P 1'
#
loop_
_entity.id
_entity.type
_entity.pdbx_description
1 polymer ?
#
loop_
_entity_poly.entity_id
_entity_poly.type
_entity_poly.pdbx_seq_one_letter_code
_entity_poly.pdbx_strand_id
1 'polypeptide(L)'
;MYIMKRRITALVLVLMAVCLVFAGCSKPVKADISGYENEKITIEGLGDETINVTAGELKELDCIRKSVTTQSKGGEITVEAAGPTLETLLEQHGVSMDDVSEVTFVASDGYTKQFDSAFFTTHKDVYLSLADGDDPLQEDEQPLRIVIPGTTSDNWVKGVVEMRFR
;
A
#
# COMPACT_ATOMS: atom_id res chain seq x y z
N MET A 1 -30.40 42.76 16.61
CA MET A 1 -30.65 41.47 15.94
C MET A 1 -29.98 41.32 14.56
N TYR A 2 -29.46 42.36 13.95
CA TYR A 2 -28.82 42.37 12.62
C TYR A 2 -27.32 42.02 12.64
N ILE A 3 -26.60 42.26 13.71
CA ILE A 3 -25.14 42.09 13.83
C ILE A 3 -24.75 40.60 14.05
N MET A 4 -25.65 39.82 14.69
CA MET A 4 -25.41 38.42 14.97
C MET A 4 -25.48 37.54 13.72
N LYS A 5 -26.35 37.83 12.75
CA LYS A 5 -26.47 37.10 11.48
C LYS A 5 -25.23 37.26 10.58
N ARG A 6 -24.54 38.40 10.59
CA ARG A 6 -23.34 38.63 9.76
C ARG A 6 -22.11 37.87 10.24
N ARG A 7 -22.01 37.60 11.55
CA ARG A 7 -20.87 36.82 12.13
C ARG A 7 -20.99 35.33 11.90
N ILE A 8 -22.22 34.78 11.83
CA ILE A 8 -22.46 33.38 11.57
C ILE A 8 -22.18 33.05 10.10
N THR A 9 -22.56 33.95 9.17
CA THR A 9 -22.31 33.76 7.72
C THR A 9 -20.81 33.80 7.39
N ALA A 10 -20.03 34.65 8.10
CA ALA A 10 -18.58 34.70 7.93
C ALA A 10 -17.87 33.46 8.50
N LEU A 11 -18.38 32.87 9.58
CA LEU A 11 -17.83 31.67 10.22
C LEU A 11 -18.07 30.42 9.35
N VAL A 12 -19.25 30.30 8.73
CA VAL A 12 -19.59 29.20 7.83
C VAL A 12 -18.78 29.26 6.52
N LEU A 13 -18.49 30.46 5.99
CA LEU A 13 -17.66 30.63 4.81
C LEU A 13 -16.18 30.30 5.07
N VAL A 14 -15.67 30.56 6.28
CA VAL A 14 -14.30 30.20 6.66
C VAL A 14 -14.18 28.68 6.88
N LEU A 15 -15.21 28.03 7.43
CA LEU A 15 -15.22 26.58 7.61
C LEU A 15 -15.29 25.81 6.27
N MET A 16 -15.97 26.36 5.25
CA MET A 16 -16.02 25.78 3.89
C MET A 16 -14.73 25.95 3.10
N ALA A 17 -13.90 26.96 3.42
CA ALA A 17 -12.63 27.20 2.73
C ALA A 17 -11.48 26.29 3.24
N VAL A 18 -11.62 25.67 4.40
CA VAL A 18 -10.58 24.79 4.98
C VAL A 18 -10.67 23.36 4.44
N CYS A 19 -11.77 22.96 3.80
CA CYS A 19 -11.93 21.62 3.22
C CYS A 19 -11.35 21.43 1.82
N LEU A 20 -10.61 22.41 1.25
CA LEU A 20 -10.13 22.38 -0.14
C LEU A 20 -8.61 22.24 -0.31
N VAL A 21 -7.84 21.82 0.70
CA VAL A 21 -6.37 21.81 0.62
C VAL A 21 -5.74 20.43 0.78
N PHE A 22 -6.48 19.35 0.57
CA PHE A 22 -5.87 18.00 0.46
C PHE A 22 -6.24 17.29 -0.84
N ALA A 23 -6.14 18.01 -1.96
CA ALA A 23 -5.98 17.35 -3.24
C ALA A 23 -4.48 17.28 -3.54
N GLY A 24 -3.77 16.41 -2.88
CA GLY A 24 -2.49 15.91 -3.35
C GLY A 24 -2.75 15.21 -4.69
N CYS A 25 -2.50 15.89 -5.81
CA CYS A 25 -2.52 15.28 -7.13
C CYS A 25 -1.34 14.32 -7.28
N SER A 26 -1.40 13.15 -6.66
CA SER A 26 -0.66 12.02 -7.16
C SER A 26 -1.30 11.63 -8.49
N LYS A 27 -0.52 11.64 -9.58
CA LYS A 27 -1.02 11.16 -10.87
C LYS A 27 -1.43 9.71 -10.69
N PRO A 28 -2.65 9.32 -11.09
CA PRO A 28 -3.07 7.94 -10.96
C PRO A 28 -2.06 7.03 -11.68
N VAL A 29 -1.57 6.03 -10.98
CA VAL A 29 -0.68 5.01 -11.55
C VAL A 29 -1.48 4.20 -12.57
N LYS A 30 -1.05 4.22 -13.83
CA LYS A 30 -1.68 3.43 -14.91
C LYS A 30 -1.15 2.00 -14.85
N ALA A 31 -1.58 1.24 -13.85
CA ALA A 31 -1.25 -0.16 -13.73
C ALA A 31 -2.34 -1.01 -14.39
N ASP A 32 -1.97 -1.90 -15.31
CA ASP A 32 -2.91 -2.89 -15.85
C ASP A 32 -3.03 -4.07 -14.90
N ILE A 33 -4.17 -4.17 -14.21
CA ILE A 33 -4.51 -5.26 -13.30
C ILE A 33 -5.80 -5.97 -13.71
N SER A 34 -6.29 -5.73 -14.93
CA SER A 34 -7.59 -6.20 -15.42
C SER A 34 -7.78 -7.72 -15.33
N GLY A 35 -6.68 -8.49 -15.33
CA GLY A 35 -6.72 -9.96 -15.22
C GLY A 35 -6.92 -10.46 -13.78
N TYR A 36 -6.66 -9.66 -12.75
CA TYR A 36 -6.69 -10.04 -11.32
C TYR A 36 -7.24 -8.95 -10.39
N GLU A 37 -7.90 -7.94 -10.92
CA GLU A 37 -8.46 -6.82 -10.14
C GLU A 37 -9.43 -7.25 -9.03
N ASN A 38 -10.12 -8.38 -9.21
CA ASN A 38 -11.08 -8.95 -8.28
C ASN A 38 -10.47 -10.00 -7.34
N GLU A 39 -9.19 -10.32 -7.46
CA GLU A 39 -8.52 -11.24 -6.56
C GLU A 39 -8.39 -10.63 -5.16
N LYS A 40 -8.66 -11.46 -4.16
CA LYS A 40 -8.76 -11.05 -2.76
C LYS A 40 -7.43 -11.22 -2.05
N ILE A 41 -7.11 -10.22 -1.23
CA ILE A 41 -6.03 -10.24 -0.26
C ILE A 41 -6.68 -10.14 1.14
N THR A 42 -6.39 -11.10 1.99
CA THR A 42 -6.85 -11.11 3.38
C THR A 42 -5.91 -10.32 4.26
N ILE A 43 -6.44 -9.47 5.14
CA ILE A 43 -5.68 -8.67 6.09
C ILE A 43 -6.17 -9.01 7.50
N GLU A 44 -5.25 -9.46 8.36
CA GLU A 44 -5.53 -9.80 9.76
C GLU A 44 -4.69 -8.92 10.70
N GLY A 45 -5.25 -8.59 11.86
CA GLY A 45 -4.56 -7.90 12.95
C GLY A 45 -4.55 -6.38 12.87
N LEU A 46 -5.27 -5.75 11.92
CA LEU A 46 -5.49 -4.29 11.90
C LEU A 46 -6.76 -3.85 12.64
N GLY A 47 -7.41 -4.75 13.37
CA GLY A 47 -8.62 -4.53 14.15
C GLY A 47 -9.15 -5.86 14.68
N ASP A 48 -10.40 -5.83 15.17
CA ASP A 48 -11.03 -7.03 15.74
C ASP A 48 -11.51 -8.04 14.68
N GLU A 49 -11.66 -7.61 13.42
CA GLU A 49 -12.18 -8.42 12.33
C GLU A 49 -11.15 -8.61 11.22
N THR A 50 -11.25 -9.73 10.52
CA THR A 50 -10.50 -9.99 9.30
C THR A 50 -11.04 -9.12 8.17
N ILE A 51 -10.16 -8.39 7.50
CA ILE A 51 -10.48 -7.52 6.36
C ILE A 51 -10.16 -8.27 5.06
N ASN A 52 -11.04 -8.19 4.08
CA ASN A 52 -10.76 -8.68 2.73
C ASN A 52 -10.79 -7.48 1.77
N VAL A 53 -9.69 -7.25 1.08
CA VAL A 53 -9.57 -6.24 0.02
C VAL A 53 -9.25 -6.93 -1.30
N THR A 54 -9.63 -6.30 -2.42
CA THR A 54 -9.24 -6.76 -3.75
C THR A 54 -8.01 -5.97 -4.25
N ALA A 55 -7.32 -6.51 -5.25
CA ALA A 55 -6.26 -5.77 -5.93
C ALA A 55 -6.77 -4.43 -6.51
N GLY A 56 -8.02 -4.42 -7.01
CA GLY A 56 -8.70 -3.20 -7.47
C GLY A 56 -8.89 -2.17 -6.37
N GLU A 57 -9.33 -2.58 -5.18
CA GLU A 57 -9.49 -1.68 -4.03
C GLU A 57 -8.14 -1.13 -3.53
N LEU A 58 -7.08 -1.94 -3.54
CA LEU A 58 -5.73 -1.45 -3.23
C LEU A 58 -5.24 -0.41 -4.25
N LYS A 59 -5.61 -0.55 -5.52
CA LYS A 59 -5.26 0.41 -6.58
C LYS A 59 -5.92 1.77 -6.41
N GLU A 60 -7.05 1.87 -5.69
CA GLU A 60 -7.74 3.13 -5.39
C GLU A 60 -7.04 3.94 -4.27
N LEU A 61 -6.10 3.32 -3.54
CA LEU A 61 -5.28 4.04 -2.56
C LEU A 61 -4.27 4.94 -3.27
N ASP A 62 -3.57 5.79 -2.50
CA ASP A 62 -2.45 6.59 -3.01
C ASP A 62 -1.33 5.68 -3.52
N CYS A 63 -1.36 5.39 -4.83
CA CYS A 63 -0.38 4.56 -5.50
C CYS A 63 0.80 5.39 -5.98
N ILE A 64 1.98 4.84 -5.84
CA ILE A 64 3.22 5.40 -6.35
C ILE A 64 3.89 4.43 -7.33
N ARG A 65 4.78 4.96 -8.17
CA ARG A 65 5.67 4.17 -9.04
C ARG A 65 7.10 4.39 -8.61
N LYS A 66 7.85 3.29 -8.44
CA LYS A 66 9.25 3.34 -8.02
C LYS A 66 10.07 2.28 -8.73
N SER A 67 11.13 2.70 -9.40
CA SER A 67 12.17 1.79 -9.89
C SER A 67 13.02 1.31 -8.72
N VAL A 68 13.09 0.00 -8.54
CA VAL A 68 13.86 -0.65 -7.47
C VAL A 68 14.78 -1.69 -8.08
N THR A 69 16.08 -1.50 -7.84
CA THR A 69 17.12 -2.44 -8.26
C THR A 69 17.64 -3.21 -7.05
N THR A 70 17.82 -4.52 -7.20
CA THR A 70 18.33 -5.39 -6.14
C THR A 70 19.18 -6.54 -6.70
N GLN A 71 19.90 -7.22 -5.81
CA GLN A 71 20.62 -8.44 -6.12
C GLN A 71 19.73 -9.66 -5.94
N SER A 72 19.78 -10.56 -6.91
CA SER A 72 19.17 -11.90 -6.85
C SER A 72 20.23 -12.98 -7.10
N LYS A 73 19.86 -14.26 -6.92
CA LYS A 73 20.75 -15.40 -7.24
C LYS A 73 21.19 -15.44 -8.71
N GLY A 74 20.38 -14.85 -9.60
CA GLY A 74 20.65 -14.77 -11.05
C GLY A 74 21.40 -13.51 -11.48
N GLY A 75 21.76 -12.62 -10.56
CA GLY A 75 22.34 -11.32 -10.83
C GLY A 75 21.46 -10.14 -10.40
N GLU A 76 21.80 -8.96 -10.87
CA GLU A 76 21.03 -7.75 -10.59
C GLU A 76 19.69 -7.78 -11.36
N ILE A 77 18.62 -7.43 -10.68
CA ILE A 77 17.28 -7.26 -11.26
C ILE A 77 16.73 -5.88 -10.92
N THR A 78 15.97 -5.30 -11.83
CA THR A 78 15.24 -4.05 -11.65
C THR A 78 13.77 -4.27 -11.93
N VAL A 79 12.91 -3.76 -11.06
CA VAL A 79 11.45 -3.76 -11.22
C VAL A 79 10.90 -2.35 -11.07
N GLU A 80 9.80 -2.06 -11.73
CA GLU A 80 9.02 -0.82 -11.60
C GLU A 80 7.83 -1.08 -10.68
N ALA A 81 8.05 -1.07 -9.35
CA ALA A 81 6.97 -1.27 -8.40
C ALA A 81 5.89 -0.19 -8.58
N ALA A 82 4.66 -0.61 -8.81
CA ALA A 82 3.50 0.27 -9.01
C ALA A 82 2.33 -0.16 -8.11
N GLY A 83 2.00 0.65 -7.11
CA GLY A 83 0.96 0.35 -6.11
C GLY A 83 1.09 1.24 -4.87
N PRO A 84 0.25 1.02 -3.84
CA PRO A 84 0.38 1.74 -2.57
C PRO A 84 1.60 1.26 -1.79
N THR A 85 1.98 2.01 -0.76
CA THR A 85 2.94 1.53 0.24
C THR A 85 2.21 0.78 1.36
N LEU A 86 2.98 -0.01 2.14
CA LEU A 86 2.45 -0.62 3.35
C LEU A 86 1.97 0.44 4.36
N GLU A 87 2.69 1.56 4.48
CA GLU A 87 2.31 2.69 5.31
C GLU A 87 0.96 3.28 4.86
N THR A 88 0.75 3.51 3.55
CA THR A 88 -0.53 3.97 3.00
C THR A 88 -1.69 3.03 3.36
N LEU A 89 -1.47 1.71 3.30
CA LEU A 89 -2.47 0.73 3.70
C LEU A 89 -2.80 0.83 5.19
N LEU A 90 -1.79 0.93 6.05
CA LEU A 90 -1.97 1.06 7.50
C LEU A 90 -2.71 2.35 7.88
N GLU A 91 -2.31 3.48 7.28
CA GLU A 91 -2.96 4.78 7.49
C GLU A 91 -4.44 4.76 7.11
N GLN A 92 -4.82 4.05 6.03
CA GLN A 92 -6.21 3.84 5.63
C GLN A 92 -7.04 3.18 6.74
N HIS A 93 -6.39 2.34 7.57
CA HIS A 93 -7.02 1.68 8.71
C HIS A 93 -6.76 2.38 10.06
N GLY A 94 -6.16 3.58 10.05
CA GLY A 94 -5.87 4.37 11.24
C GLY A 94 -4.76 3.77 12.12
N VAL A 95 -3.91 2.92 11.56
CA VAL A 95 -2.79 2.26 12.25
C VAL A 95 -1.47 2.92 11.81
N SER A 96 -0.58 3.18 12.76
CA SER A 96 0.78 3.62 12.47
C SER A 96 1.71 2.42 12.30
N MET A 97 2.71 2.52 11.42
CA MET A 97 3.77 1.52 11.34
C MET A 97 4.50 1.32 12.68
N ASP A 98 4.58 2.36 13.50
CA ASP A 98 5.21 2.29 14.84
C ASP A 98 4.42 1.43 15.83
N ASP A 99 3.12 1.21 15.59
CA ASP A 99 2.26 0.36 16.40
C ASP A 99 2.31 -1.12 15.98
N VAL A 100 2.97 -1.42 14.86
CA VAL A 100 3.09 -2.78 14.32
C VAL A 100 4.38 -3.42 14.80
N SER A 101 4.27 -4.51 15.56
CA SER A 101 5.43 -5.27 16.05
C SER A 101 5.96 -6.27 15.03
N GLU A 102 5.09 -6.76 14.15
CA GLU A 102 5.42 -7.81 13.17
C GLU A 102 4.46 -7.77 11.98
N VAL A 103 4.98 -8.04 10.79
CA VAL A 103 4.18 -8.28 9.58
C VAL A 103 4.58 -9.60 8.97
N THR A 104 3.61 -10.47 8.68
CA THR A 104 3.80 -11.72 7.92
C THR A 104 3.06 -11.61 6.59
N PHE A 105 3.78 -11.79 5.49
CA PHE A 105 3.22 -11.93 4.15
C PHE A 105 3.09 -13.42 3.81
N VAL A 106 1.94 -13.82 3.28
CA VAL A 106 1.63 -15.20 2.88
C VAL A 106 1.31 -15.23 1.40
N ALA A 107 2.05 -16.03 0.65
CA ALA A 107 1.84 -16.22 -0.77
C ALA A 107 0.83 -17.34 -1.07
N SER A 108 0.27 -17.35 -2.26
CA SER A 108 -0.71 -18.33 -2.73
C SER A 108 -0.18 -19.77 -2.79
N ASP A 109 1.14 -19.94 -2.92
CA ASP A 109 1.83 -21.25 -2.87
C ASP A 109 2.13 -21.73 -1.46
N GLY A 110 1.76 -20.93 -0.42
CA GLY A 110 2.01 -21.22 0.99
C GLY A 110 3.37 -20.73 1.50
N TYR A 111 4.20 -20.08 0.66
CA TYR A 111 5.41 -19.41 1.14
C TYR A 111 5.04 -18.29 2.12
N THR A 112 5.78 -18.17 3.21
CA THR A 112 5.59 -17.13 4.22
C THR A 112 6.88 -16.37 4.50
N LYS A 113 6.77 -15.07 4.67
CA LYS A 113 7.88 -14.21 5.05
C LYS A 113 7.44 -13.27 6.17
N GLN A 114 8.19 -13.27 7.26
CA GLN A 114 7.90 -12.48 8.45
C GLN A 114 8.99 -11.45 8.67
N PHE A 115 8.60 -10.25 9.07
CA PHE A 115 9.47 -9.14 9.43
C PHE A 115 9.01 -8.54 10.74
N ASP A 116 9.95 -8.22 11.61
CA ASP A 116 9.69 -7.51 12.87
C ASP A 116 9.79 -5.98 12.71
N SER A 117 9.39 -5.24 13.74
CA SER A 117 9.45 -3.78 13.75
C SER A 117 10.87 -3.23 13.58
N ALA A 118 11.90 -3.96 14.04
CA ALA A 118 13.28 -3.54 13.88
C ALA A 118 13.71 -3.52 12.40
N PHE A 119 13.20 -4.47 11.60
CA PHE A 119 13.40 -4.48 10.15
C PHE A 119 12.85 -3.22 9.49
N PHE A 120 11.63 -2.80 9.84
CA PHE A 120 10.96 -1.62 9.25
C PHE A 120 11.59 -0.30 9.71
N THR A 121 12.32 -0.27 10.82
CA THR A 121 13.09 0.92 11.23
C THR A 121 14.14 1.29 10.19
N THR A 122 14.73 0.30 9.51
CA THR A 122 15.76 0.49 8.49
C THR A 122 15.23 0.42 7.06
N HIS A 123 14.09 -0.24 6.84
CA HIS A 123 13.47 -0.44 5.54
C HIS A 123 12.03 0.10 5.56
N LYS A 124 11.90 1.44 5.55
CA LYS A 124 10.60 2.11 5.68
C LYS A 124 9.74 1.98 4.43
N ASP A 125 10.37 1.96 3.26
CA ASP A 125 9.67 1.88 1.98
C ASP A 125 9.36 0.42 1.66
N VAL A 126 8.12 -0.01 1.90
CA VAL A 126 7.59 -1.32 1.50
C VAL A 126 6.49 -1.09 0.48
N TYR A 127 6.71 -1.51 -0.77
CA TYR A 127 5.75 -1.34 -1.85
C TYR A 127 4.86 -2.56 -1.98
N LEU A 128 3.56 -2.34 -1.97
CA LEU A 128 2.53 -3.29 -2.32
C LEU A 128 2.32 -3.20 -3.84
N SER A 129 3.23 -3.80 -4.61
CA SER A 129 3.26 -3.68 -6.05
C SER A 129 2.15 -4.49 -6.70
N LEU A 130 1.24 -3.80 -7.37
CA LEU A 130 0.12 -4.38 -8.11
C LEU A 130 0.45 -4.58 -9.59
N ALA A 131 1.51 -3.93 -10.10
CA ALA A 131 1.95 -4.03 -11.49
C ALA A 131 3.47 -3.80 -11.57
N ASP A 132 4.07 -4.13 -12.72
CA ASP A 132 5.44 -3.78 -13.06
C ASP A 132 5.41 -2.59 -14.04
N GLY A 133 5.48 -1.38 -13.50
CA GLY A 133 5.24 -0.17 -14.25
C GLY A 133 3.78 -0.04 -14.70
N ASP A 134 3.54 -0.05 -16.02
CA ASP A 134 2.21 -0.07 -16.63
C ASP A 134 1.75 -1.51 -16.93
N ASP A 135 2.68 -2.48 -16.95
CA ASP A 135 2.42 -3.86 -17.34
C ASP A 135 1.89 -4.69 -16.15
N PRO A 136 1.05 -5.71 -16.40
CA PRO A 136 0.56 -6.60 -15.35
C PRO A 136 1.72 -7.39 -14.72
N LEU A 137 1.56 -7.79 -13.46
CA LEU A 137 2.45 -8.73 -12.82
C LEU A 137 2.46 -10.08 -13.54
N GLN A 138 3.59 -10.79 -13.48
CA GLN A 138 3.65 -12.18 -13.92
C GLN A 138 2.62 -13.03 -13.14
N GLU A 139 2.14 -14.11 -13.72
CA GLU A 139 1.09 -14.96 -13.11
C GLU A 139 1.47 -15.47 -11.71
N ASP A 140 2.75 -15.81 -11.48
CA ASP A 140 3.27 -16.24 -10.17
C ASP A 140 3.45 -15.09 -9.17
N GLU A 141 3.28 -13.85 -9.60
CA GLU A 141 3.39 -12.65 -8.76
C GLU A 141 2.04 -12.04 -8.38
N GLN A 142 0.97 -12.46 -9.08
CA GLN A 142 -0.40 -11.97 -8.86
C GLN A 142 -1.02 -12.55 -7.59
N PRO A 143 -1.89 -11.78 -6.91
CA PRO A 143 -2.37 -10.44 -7.23
C PRO A 143 -1.46 -9.31 -6.74
N LEU A 144 -0.47 -9.62 -5.90
CA LEU A 144 0.33 -8.64 -5.17
C LEU A 144 1.77 -9.13 -5.00
N ARG A 145 2.73 -8.26 -5.31
CA ARG A 145 4.16 -8.48 -5.04
C ARG A 145 4.65 -7.48 -4.00
N ILE A 146 5.36 -7.96 -2.97
CA ILE A 146 6.04 -7.12 -1.99
C ILE A 146 7.44 -6.80 -2.49
N VAL A 147 7.74 -5.50 -2.59
CA VAL A 147 9.05 -4.99 -3.03
C VAL A 147 9.62 -4.10 -1.94
N ILE A 148 10.83 -4.43 -1.44
CA ILE A 148 11.48 -3.74 -0.34
C ILE A 148 12.85 -3.25 -0.81
N PRO A 149 13.01 -1.93 -1.08
CA PRO A 149 14.29 -1.35 -1.48
C PRO A 149 15.38 -1.56 -0.43
N GLY A 150 16.62 -1.66 -0.89
CA GLY A 150 17.79 -1.83 -0.01
C GLY A 150 17.95 -3.24 0.56
N THR A 151 17.12 -4.18 0.12
CA THR A 151 17.23 -5.61 0.49
C THR A 151 17.54 -6.46 -0.73
N THR A 152 17.88 -7.74 -0.53
CA THR A 152 17.96 -8.72 -1.62
C THR A 152 16.56 -9.20 -2.03
N SER A 153 16.44 -9.74 -3.24
CA SER A 153 15.16 -10.28 -3.75
C SER A 153 14.58 -11.43 -2.90
N ASP A 154 15.38 -12.05 -2.04
CA ASP A 154 14.92 -13.09 -1.09
C ASP A 154 13.98 -12.50 0.00
N ASN A 155 13.96 -11.17 0.16
CA ASN A 155 13.02 -10.46 1.04
C ASN A 155 11.75 -9.98 0.31
N TRP A 156 11.68 -10.14 -1.00
CA TRP A 156 10.49 -9.84 -1.76
C TRP A 156 9.57 -11.06 -1.80
N VAL A 157 8.27 -10.83 -1.70
CA VAL A 157 7.29 -11.91 -1.72
C VAL A 157 6.38 -11.72 -2.92
N LYS A 158 6.24 -12.78 -3.72
CA LYS A 158 5.40 -12.84 -4.91
C LYS A 158 4.07 -13.50 -4.58
N GLY A 159 3.01 -13.13 -5.30
CA GLY A 159 1.71 -13.79 -5.20
C GLY A 159 1.08 -13.72 -3.81
N VAL A 160 1.22 -12.57 -3.13
CA VAL A 160 0.71 -12.41 -1.77
C VAL A 160 -0.81 -12.37 -1.77
N VAL A 161 -1.41 -13.23 -0.96
CA VAL A 161 -2.87 -13.37 -0.77
C VAL A 161 -3.30 -13.08 0.66
N GLU A 162 -2.33 -12.94 1.59
CA GLU A 162 -2.65 -12.64 2.98
C GLU A 162 -1.53 -11.83 3.63
N MET A 163 -1.92 -10.86 4.47
CA MET A 163 -1.04 -10.07 5.33
C MET A 163 -1.53 -10.16 6.77
N ARG A 164 -0.65 -10.54 7.70
CA ARG A 164 -0.94 -10.63 9.14
C ARG A 164 -0.10 -9.63 9.89
N PHE A 165 -0.76 -8.80 10.70
CA PHE A 165 -0.14 -7.78 11.53
C PHE A 165 -0.26 -8.16 13.02
N ARG A 166 0.75 -7.78 13.80
CA ARG A 166 0.78 -7.93 15.26
C ARG A 166 1.34 -6.70 15.93
#